data_de48a8576cdffad736e59bd46ff57126
#
_entry.id   de48a8576cdffad736e59bd46ff57126
#
_cell.length_a   1.000
_cell.length_b   1.000
_cell.length_c   1.000
_cell.angle_alpha   90.00
_cell.angle_beta   90.00
_cell.angle_gamma   90.00
#
_symmetry.space_group_name_H-M   'P 1'
#
loop_
_entity.id
_entity.type
_entity.pdbx_description
1 polymer ?
#
loop_
_entity_poly.entity_id
_entity_poly.type
_entity_poly.pdbx_seq_one_letter_code
_entity_poly.pdbx_strand_id
1 'polypeptide(L)'
;LQKFIDRFKAKASKAKQAQSRVKALERMEKVAPMLASADFTFEFKEPGNIPNPMMSITDASFGYQVEGEEPKTILRGVSRSVLAGQRIGILGANGQGKSTLVKTIAREMGTLAGEITEGKGLRIGYFAQQELDVLRPQDNPLEHMVRMAREGLPPGQSGREQDLRTFLGTFNFSGDMVKQAVGTMKGEKKARL
;
A
#
# COMPACT_ATOMS: atom_id res chain seq x y z
N LEU A 1 27.39 -33.67 11.41
CA LEU A 1 28.62 -33.27 10.71
C LEU A 1 29.69 -32.81 11.73
N GLN A 2 29.36 -31.90 12.64
CA GLN A 2 30.29 -31.36 13.65
C GLN A 2 30.93 -32.48 14.49
N LYS A 3 30.12 -33.40 15.05
CA LYS A 3 30.60 -34.54 15.83
C LYS A 3 31.59 -35.46 15.05
N PHE A 4 31.49 -35.55 13.73
CA PHE A 4 32.40 -36.31 12.88
C PHE A 4 33.71 -35.56 12.71
N ILE A 5 33.67 -34.26 12.49
CA ILE A 5 34.87 -33.38 12.34
C ILE A 5 35.71 -33.44 13.61
N ASP A 6 35.08 -33.28 14.78
CA ASP A 6 35.75 -33.26 16.09
C ASP A 6 36.43 -34.63 16.37
N ARG A 7 35.80 -35.72 15.96
CA ARG A 7 36.34 -37.09 16.18
C ARG A 7 37.51 -37.49 15.26
N PHE A 8 37.62 -36.88 14.07
CA PHE A 8 38.61 -37.28 13.07
C PHE A 8 39.61 -36.19 12.69
N LYS A 9 39.56 -35.01 13.31
CA LYS A 9 40.46 -33.89 13.04
C LYS A 9 41.93 -34.20 13.27
N ALA A 10 42.25 -35.16 14.13
CA ALA A 10 43.62 -35.53 14.51
C ALA A 10 44.19 -36.78 13.77
N LYS A 11 43.42 -37.45 12.88
CA LYS A 11 43.88 -38.63 12.15
C LYS A 11 44.28 -38.27 10.72
N ALA A 12 45.60 -38.36 10.42
CA ALA A 12 46.14 -37.97 9.11
C ALA A 12 45.48 -38.68 7.92
N SER A 13 45.07 -39.95 8.05
CA SER A 13 44.42 -40.73 7.00
C SER A 13 43.04 -40.24 6.59
N LYS A 14 42.38 -39.39 7.44
CA LYS A 14 41.06 -38.86 7.15
C LYS A 14 40.98 -37.32 7.14
N ALA A 15 42.14 -36.66 7.23
CA ALA A 15 42.24 -35.19 7.23
C ALA A 15 41.61 -34.57 5.98
N LYS A 16 41.83 -35.20 4.80
CA LYS A 16 41.25 -34.74 3.53
C LYS A 16 39.72 -34.81 3.51
N GLN A 17 39.12 -35.85 4.12
CA GLN A 17 37.65 -35.95 4.26
C GLN A 17 37.09 -34.97 5.31
N ALA A 18 37.85 -34.73 6.39
CA ALA A 18 37.46 -33.72 7.38
C ALA A 18 37.48 -32.33 6.77
N GLN A 19 38.53 -31.96 6.01
CA GLN A 19 38.59 -30.67 5.29
C GLN A 19 37.47 -30.49 4.26
N SER A 20 37.15 -31.57 3.50
CA SER A 20 36.02 -31.50 2.55
C SER A 20 34.69 -31.24 3.24
N ARG A 21 34.48 -31.82 4.42
CA ARG A 21 33.27 -31.62 5.21
C ARG A 21 33.23 -30.24 5.91
N VAL A 22 34.37 -29.68 6.33
CA VAL A 22 34.50 -28.31 6.80
C VAL A 22 34.11 -27.34 5.70
N LYS A 23 34.66 -27.50 4.48
CA LYS A 23 34.26 -26.67 3.32
C LYS A 23 32.78 -26.82 2.95
N ALA A 24 32.21 -28.00 3.12
CA ALA A 24 30.76 -28.19 2.92
C ALA A 24 29.92 -27.48 3.99
N LEU A 25 30.38 -27.49 5.25
CA LEU A 25 29.73 -26.76 6.36
C LEU A 25 29.85 -25.25 6.15
N GLU A 26 31.03 -24.73 5.77
CA GLU A 26 31.20 -23.30 5.45
C GLU A 26 30.34 -22.84 4.25
N ARG A 27 30.12 -23.74 3.27
CA ARG A 27 29.14 -23.48 2.20
C ARG A 27 27.70 -23.48 2.66
N MET A 28 27.34 -24.32 3.66
CA MET A 28 25.99 -24.36 4.24
C MET A 28 25.75 -23.19 5.19
N GLU A 29 26.78 -22.71 5.91
CA GLU A 29 26.69 -21.50 6.74
C GLU A 29 26.61 -20.21 5.91
N LYS A 30 27.04 -20.26 4.64
CA LYS A 30 26.86 -19.19 3.65
C LYS A 30 25.48 -19.16 2.98
N VAL A 31 24.55 -20.00 3.34
CA VAL A 31 23.15 -19.65 3.19
C VAL A 31 22.93 -18.53 4.20
N ALA A 32 23.12 -17.28 3.73
CA ALA A 32 22.75 -16.12 4.48
C ALA A 32 21.38 -16.40 5.08
N PRO A 33 21.16 -16.14 6.39
CA PRO A 33 19.81 -16.22 6.92
C PRO A 33 18.97 -15.45 5.92
N MET A 34 17.93 -16.08 5.36
CA MET A 34 16.88 -15.32 4.70
C MET A 34 16.59 -14.20 5.71
N LEU A 35 17.05 -13.00 5.38
CA LEU A 35 16.70 -11.83 6.15
C LEU A 35 15.18 -11.93 6.19
N ALA A 36 14.67 -12.37 7.33
CA ALA A 36 13.26 -12.26 7.61
C ALA A 36 12.97 -10.82 7.22
N SER A 37 12.17 -10.62 6.18
CA SER A 37 11.90 -9.29 5.66
C SER A 37 11.51 -8.49 6.88
N ALA A 38 12.33 -7.51 7.24
CA ALA A 38 12.06 -6.68 8.42
C ALA A 38 10.60 -6.27 8.27
N ASP A 39 9.79 -6.57 9.28
CA ASP A 39 8.36 -6.32 9.22
C ASP A 39 8.17 -4.87 8.80
N PHE A 40 7.55 -4.69 7.64
CA PHE A 40 7.30 -3.36 7.11
C PHE A 40 6.21 -2.72 7.96
N THR A 41 6.58 -1.72 8.72
CA THR A 41 5.65 -0.92 9.52
C THR A 41 5.67 0.52 9.04
N PHE A 42 4.50 1.11 8.91
CA PHE A 42 4.35 2.54 8.64
C PHE A 42 3.23 3.12 9.50
N GLU A 43 3.31 4.40 9.77
CA GLU A 43 2.30 5.13 10.53
C GLU A 43 1.74 6.26 9.68
N PHE A 44 0.41 6.41 9.69
CA PHE A 44 -0.22 7.59 9.13
C PHE A 44 0.03 8.78 10.07
N LYS A 45 0.39 9.91 9.49
CA LYS A 45 0.48 11.16 10.26
C LYS A 45 -0.89 11.54 10.79
N GLU A 46 -0.96 11.93 12.05
CA GLU A 46 -2.20 12.46 12.61
C GLU A 46 -2.61 13.74 11.88
N PRO A 47 -3.87 13.87 11.45
CA PRO A 47 -4.35 15.06 10.80
C PRO A 47 -4.44 16.21 11.82
N GLY A 48 -4.03 17.40 11.44
CA GLY A 48 -4.07 18.59 12.32
C GLY A 48 -5.49 19.06 12.67
N ASN A 49 -6.48 18.71 11.87
CA ASN A 49 -7.88 18.98 12.13
C ASN A 49 -8.74 17.90 11.47
N ILE A 50 -9.64 17.31 12.23
CA ILE A 50 -10.60 16.32 11.75
C ILE A 50 -12.01 16.91 11.93
N PRO A 51 -12.76 17.17 10.84
CA PRO A 51 -14.12 17.62 10.95
C PRO A 51 -15.01 16.54 11.59
N ASN A 52 -16.01 16.97 12.37
CA ASN A 52 -16.97 16.07 12.99
C ASN A 52 -18.40 16.61 12.86
N PRO A 53 -19.27 16.00 12.06
CA PRO A 53 -19.03 14.78 11.29
C PRO A 53 -18.01 14.98 10.16
N MET A 54 -17.28 13.91 9.82
CA MET A 54 -16.39 13.91 8.64
C MET A 54 -17.20 13.94 7.35
N MET A 55 -18.32 13.21 7.34
CA MET A 55 -19.21 13.10 6.19
C MET A 55 -20.64 12.83 6.66
N SER A 56 -21.62 13.41 5.99
CA SER A 56 -23.03 13.12 6.16
C SER A 56 -23.62 12.70 4.82
N ILE A 57 -24.25 11.55 4.79
CA ILE A 57 -24.97 11.00 3.64
C ILE A 57 -26.46 11.11 3.96
N THR A 58 -27.24 11.76 3.10
CA THR A 58 -28.66 12.00 3.32
C THR A 58 -29.47 11.48 2.13
N ASP A 59 -30.28 10.46 2.38
CA ASP A 59 -31.19 9.82 1.41
C ASP A 59 -30.53 9.55 0.03
N ALA A 60 -29.25 9.15 0.07
CA ALA A 60 -28.46 9.02 -1.14
C ALA A 60 -28.71 7.69 -1.85
N SER A 61 -28.74 7.73 -3.18
CA SER A 61 -28.81 6.57 -4.05
C SER A 61 -27.52 6.45 -4.85
N PHE A 62 -26.99 5.24 -4.92
CA PHE A 62 -25.72 4.92 -5.57
C PHE A 62 -25.95 3.95 -6.71
N GLY A 63 -25.20 4.12 -7.78
CA GLY A 63 -25.33 3.27 -8.97
C GLY A 63 -24.51 3.81 -10.13
N TYR A 64 -24.86 3.39 -11.31
CA TYR A 64 -24.15 3.73 -12.55
C TYR A 64 -25.03 4.62 -13.42
N GLN A 65 -24.43 5.67 -13.95
CA GLN A 65 -25.02 6.55 -14.96
C GLN A 65 -24.22 6.35 -16.25
N VAL A 66 -24.89 5.85 -17.28
CA VAL A 66 -24.35 5.77 -18.64
C VAL A 66 -25.06 6.78 -19.49
N GLU A 67 -24.31 7.51 -20.31
CA GLU A 67 -24.89 8.53 -21.18
C GLU A 67 -25.87 7.87 -22.19
N GLY A 68 -27.10 8.37 -22.23
CA GLY A 68 -28.16 7.83 -23.10
C GLY A 68 -28.95 6.64 -22.53
N GLU A 69 -28.63 6.18 -21.32
CA GLU A 69 -29.36 5.10 -20.64
C GLU A 69 -30.01 5.57 -19.34
N GLU A 70 -31.02 4.83 -18.89
CA GLU A 70 -31.58 5.05 -17.56
C GLU A 70 -30.59 4.68 -16.47
N PRO A 71 -30.52 5.50 -15.37
CA PRO A 71 -29.60 5.22 -14.28
C PRO A 71 -29.85 3.86 -13.63
N LYS A 72 -28.83 3.03 -13.55
CA LYS A 72 -28.91 1.76 -12.85
C LYS A 72 -28.61 1.94 -11.38
N THR A 73 -29.65 2.09 -10.57
CA THR A 73 -29.51 2.22 -9.11
C THR A 73 -29.22 0.87 -8.47
N ILE A 74 -28.16 0.82 -7.64
CA ILE A 74 -27.72 -0.35 -6.89
C ILE A 74 -28.13 -0.27 -5.43
N LEU A 75 -27.93 0.90 -4.79
CA LEU A 75 -28.31 1.15 -3.40
C LEU A 75 -29.21 2.38 -3.37
N ARG A 76 -30.24 2.37 -2.50
CA ARG A 76 -31.22 3.46 -2.37
C ARG A 76 -31.40 3.87 -0.92
N GLY A 77 -31.69 5.15 -0.71
CA GLY A 77 -32.10 5.68 0.59
C GLY A 77 -31.05 5.53 1.69
N VAL A 78 -29.78 5.62 1.31
CA VAL A 78 -28.68 5.49 2.27
C VAL A 78 -28.55 6.79 3.05
N SER A 79 -28.76 6.72 4.37
CA SER A 79 -28.55 7.86 5.27
C SER A 79 -27.57 7.43 6.38
N ARG A 80 -26.44 8.12 6.49
CA ARG A 80 -25.39 7.81 7.46
C ARG A 80 -24.49 9.01 7.71
N SER A 81 -24.16 9.25 8.98
CA SER A 81 -23.07 10.15 9.36
C SER A 81 -21.83 9.35 9.70
N VAL A 82 -20.69 9.80 9.20
CA VAL A 82 -19.36 9.26 9.50
C VAL A 82 -18.66 10.22 10.45
N LEU A 83 -18.40 9.76 11.65
CA LEU A 83 -17.78 10.57 12.70
C LEU A 83 -16.26 10.34 12.76
N ALA A 84 -15.54 11.32 13.27
CA ALA A 84 -14.11 11.23 13.49
C ALA A 84 -13.75 10.00 14.34
N GLY A 85 -12.71 9.27 13.95
CA GLY A 85 -12.23 8.07 14.65
C GLY A 85 -13.05 6.80 14.43
N GLN A 86 -14.16 6.84 13.72
CA GLN A 86 -14.94 5.64 13.42
C GLN A 86 -14.19 4.70 12.46
N ARG A 87 -14.34 3.39 12.72
CA ARG A 87 -13.94 2.32 11.81
C ARG A 87 -15.20 1.59 11.36
N ILE A 88 -15.47 1.61 10.07
CA ILE A 88 -16.72 1.11 9.50
C ILE A 88 -16.39 -0.09 8.60
N GLY A 89 -16.93 -1.26 8.93
CA GLY A 89 -16.90 -2.44 8.09
C GLY A 89 -18.12 -2.47 7.15
N ILE A 90 -17.88 -2.79 5.87
CA ILE A 90 -18.94 -2.97 4.87
C ILE A 90 -19.03 -4.46 4.54
N LEU A 91 -20.11 -5.10 4.95
CA LEU A 91 -20.35 -6.53 4.77
C LEU A 91 -21.47 -6.77 3.77
N GLY A 92 -21.39 -7.86 3.05
CA GLY A 92 -22.41 -8.27 2.08
C GLY A 92 -21.84 -9.25 1.04
N ALA A 93 -22.72 -9.96 0.36
CA ALA A 93 -22.36 -10.87 -0.72
C ALA A 93 -21.74 -10.12 -1.92
N ASN A 94 -21.09 -10.85 -2.83
CA ASN A 94 -20.56 -10.24 -4.05
C ASN A 94 -21.72 -9.71 -4.93
N GLY A 95 -21.48 -8.58 -5.59
CA GLY A 95 -22.49 -7.94 -6.43
C GLY A 95 -23.51 -7.05 -5.69
N GLN A 96 -23.46 -6.96 -4.37
CA GLN A 96 -24.41 -6.17 -3.56
C GLN A 96 -24.11 -4.65 -3.51
N GLY A 97 -23.21 -4.15 -4.33
CA GLY A 97 -22.94 -2.71 -4.42
C GLY A 97 -21.91 -2.17 -3.43
N LYS A 98 -21.17 -3.02 -2.70
CA LYS A 98 -20.11 -2.56 -1.78
C LYS A 98 -19.09 -1.65 -2.46
N SER A 99 -18.58 -2.07 -3.61
CA SER A 99 -17.61 -1.28 -4.39
C SER A 99 -18.21 0.00 -4.94
N THR A 100 -19.50 -0.01 -5.33
CA THR A 100 -20.21 1.18 -5.79
C THR A 100 -20.32 2.21 -4.68
N LEU A 101 -20.70 1.77 -3.47
CA LEU A 101 -20.75 2.64 -2.28
C LEU A 101 -19.40 3.27 -1.99
N VAL A 102 -18.33 2.46 -1.94
CA VAL A 102 -16.98 2.94 -1.63
C VAL A 102 -16.48 3.91 -2.70
N LYS A 103 -16.66 3.60 -3.99
CA LYS A 103 -16.26 4.49 -5.09
C LYS A 103 -17.01 5.82 -5.07
N THR A 104 -18.30 5.83 -4.70
CA THR A 104 -19.05 7.06 -4.58
C THR A 104 -18.57 7.90 -3.39
N ILE A 105 -18.28 7.27 -2.23
CA ILE A 105 -17.68 7.95 -1.08
C ILE A 105 -16.29 8.49 -1.43
N ALA A 106 -15.51 7.77 -2.22
CA ALA A 106 -14.18 8.18 -2.69
C ALA A 106 -14.21 9.26 -3.78
N ARG A 107 -15.39 9.69 -4.23
CA ARG A 107 -15.60 10.68 -5.32
C ARG A 107 -15.19 10.19 -6.72
N GLU A 108 -14.99 8.89 -6.90
CA GLU A 108 -14.80 8.32 -8.25
C GLU A 108 -16.11 8.22 -9.04
N MET A 109 -17.24 8.26 -8.32
CA MET A 109 -18.58 8.24 -8.88
C MET A 109 -19.45 9.27 -8.17
N GLY A 110 -20.41 9.85 -8.90
CA GLY A 110 -21.45 10.72 -8.31
C GLY A 110 -22.59 9.92 -7.67
N THR A 111 -23.36 10.57 -6.81
CA THR A 111 -24.67 10.07 -6.34
C THR A 111 -25.70 10.19 -7.46
N LEU A 112 -26.63 9.23 -7.55
CA LEU A 112 -27.78 9.30 -8.47
C LEU A 112 -28.92 10.13 -7.89
N ALA A 113 -29.07 10.15 -6.57
CA ALA A 113 -30.02 10.97 -5.81
C ALA A 113 -29.51 11.19 -4.39
N GLY A 114 -30.11 12.13 -3.68
CA GLY A 114 -29.69 12.50 -2.34
C GLY A 114 -28.39 13.29 -2.32
N GLU A 115 -27.79 13.42 -1.16
CA GLU A 115 -26.63 14.29 -0.96
C GLU A 115 -25.56 13.65 -0.08
N ILE A 116 -24.30 13.92 -0.42
CA ILE A 116 -23.13 13.66 0.45
C ILE A 116 -22.51 15.00 0.78
N THR A 117 -22.61 15.38 2.04
CA THR A 117 -21.98 16.60 2.58
C THR A 117 -20.70 16.22 3.32
N GLU A 118 -19.61 16.86 3.00
CA GLU A 118 -18.31 16.63 3.61
C GLU A 118 -17.94 17.71 4.61
N GLY A 119 -17.32 17.29 5.69
CA GLY A 119 -16.78 18.24 6.67
C GLY A 119 -15.65 19.08 6.06
N LYS A 120 -15.58 20.35 6.44
CA LYS A 120 -14.59 21.29 5.92
C LYS A 120 -13.16 20.78 6.17
N GLY A 121 -12.39 20.68 5.10
CA GLY A 121 -10.99 20.22 5.15
C GLY A 121 -10.83 18.70 5.16
N LEU A 122 -11.91 17.91 5.00
CA LEU A 122 -11.82 16.47 4.83
C LEU A 122 -10.96 16.15 3.60
N ARG A 123 -10.01 15.26 3.77
CA ARG A 123 -9.23 14.66 2.69
C ARG A 123 -9.47 13.16 2.71
N ILE A 124 -9.89 12.62 1.59
CA ILE A 124 -10.20 11.20 1.43
C ILE A 124 -9.05 10.54 0.70
N GLY A 125 -8.43 9.53 1.33
CA GLY A 125 -7.55 8.57 0.67
C GLY A 125 -8.35 7.35 0.28
N TYR A 126 -8.22 6.91 -0.95
CA TYR A 126 -8.87 5.72 -1.45
C TYR A 126 -7.83 4.70 -1.90
N PHE A 127 -7.88 3.51 -1.31
CA PHE A 127 -7.02 2.39 -1.67
C PHE A 127 -7.86 1.30 -2.34
N ALA A 128 -7.81 1.23 -3.67
CA ALA A 128 -8.59 0.29 -4.47
C ALA A 128 -7.88 -1.05 -4.67
N GLN A 129 -8.64 -2.09 -4.98
CA GLN A 129 -8.08 -3.42 -5.26
C GLN A 129 -7.23 -3.46 -6.56
N GLN A 130 -7.45 -2.52 -7.49
CA GLN A 130 -6.76 -2.39 -8.78
C GLN A 130 -5.86 -1.14 -8.85
N GLU A 131 -5.20 -0.80 -7.77
CA GLU A 131 -4.40 0.43 -7.68
C GLU A 131 -3.18 0.49 -8.59
N LEU A 132 -2.79 -0.63 -9.14
CA LEU A 132 -1.69 -0.68 -10.10
C LEU A 132 -1.95 0.17 -11.34
N ASP A 133 -3.22 0.52 -11.62
CA ASP A 133 -3.61 1.33 -12.78
C ASP A 133 -3.31 2.83 -12.58
N VAL A 134 -3.16 3.29 -11.33
CA VAL A 134 -2.78 4.68 -11.01
C VAL A 134 -1.30 4.92 -11.20
N LEU A 135 -0.49 3.86 -11.07
CA LEU A 135 0.96 3.93 -11.21
C LEU A 135 1.34 3.86 -12.68
N ARG A 136 2.10 4.85 -13.17
CA ARG A 136 2.65 4.82 -14.52
C ARG A 136 3.82 3.84 -14.58
N PRO A 137 3.77 2.80 -15.45
CA PRO A 137 4.80 1.77 -15.48
C PRO A 137 6.22 2.28 -15.78
N GLN A 138 6.31 3.37 -16.53
CA GLN A 138 7.57 4.02 -16.92
C GLN A 138 8.15 4.92 -15.84
N ASP A 139 7.32 5.46 -14.95
CA ASP A 139 7.79 6.29 -13.85
C ASP A 139 8.58 5.44 -12.84
N ASN A 140 9.50 6.06 -12.15
CA ASN A 140 10.09 5.49 -10.95
C ASN A 140 9.42 6.06 -9.68
N PRO A 141 9.63 5.47 -8.48
CA PRO A 141 9.03 5.95 -7.24
C PRO A 141 9.25 7.43 -6.97
N LEU A 142 10.43 7.94 -7.27
CA LEU A 142 10.73 9.35 -7.04
C LEU A 142 9.96 10.26 -7.99
N GLU A 143 9.89 9.93 -9.28
CA GLU A 143 9.09 10.66 -10.28
C GLU A 143 7.61 10.65 -9.92
N HIS A 144 7.08 9.52 -9.45
CA HIS A 144 5.72 9.42 -8.97
C HIS A 144 5.48 10.41 -7.80
N MET A 145 6.35 10.42 -6.79
CA MET A 145 6.24 11.33 -5.66
C MET A 145 6.39 12.81 -6.05
N VAL A 146 7.30 13.13 -6.98
CA VAL A 146 7.46 14.49 -7.50
C VAL A 146 6.20 14.96 -8.22
N ARG A 147 5.56 14.09 -8.98
CA ARG A 147 4.29 14.40 -9.64
C ARG A 147 3.19 14.68 -8.63
N MET A 148 3.01 13.81 -7.64
CA MET A 148 2.04 14.03 -6.55
C MET A 148 2.31 15.34 -5.80
N ALA A 149 3.57 15.67 -5.57
CA ALA A 149 3.95 16.92 -4.93
C ALA A 149 3.55 18.15 -5.73
N ARG A 150 3.58 18.07 -7.06
CA ARG A 150 3.14 19.15 -7.96
C ARG A 150 1.63 19.29 -8.02
N GLU A 151 0.89 18.17 -7.89
CA GLU A 151 -0.56 18.13 -7.88
C GLU A 151 -1.17 18.64 -6.56
N GLY A 152 -0.38 18.87 -5.55
CA GLY A 152 -0.75 19.48 -4.28
C GLY A 152 -0.48 18.63 -3.06
N LEU A 153 0.64 18.87 -2.41
CA LEU A 153 0.94 18.27 -1.13
C LEU A 153 0.03 18.81 -0.02
N PRO A 154 -0.29 17.98 0.98
CA PRO A 154 -0.91 18.45 2.21
C PRO A 154 -0.09 19.56 2.88
N PRO A 155 -0.73 20.49 3.61
CA PRO A 155 -0.01 21.49 4.38
C PRO A 155 1.04 20.86 5.29
N GLY A 156 2.26 21.44 5.30
CA GLY A 156 3.35 20.96 6.14
C GLY A 156 4.19 19.81 5.55
N GLN A 157 3.89 19.37 4.33
CA GLN A 157 4.78 18.45 3.60
C GLN A 157 5.67 19.22 2.61
N SER A 158 6.92 18.81 2.54
CA SER A 158 7.90 19.40 1.63
C SER A 158 7.91 18.66 0.30
N GLY A 159 7.91 19.40 -0.80
CA GLY A 159 8.11 18.87 -2.15
C GLY A 159 9.58 18.77 -2.57
N ARG A 160 10.53 19.02 -1.66
CA ARG A 160 11.95 18.89 -1.97
C ARG A 160 12.31 17.44 -2.24
N GLU A 161 13.11 17.20 -3.26
CA GLU A 161 13.50 15.85 -3.66
C GLU A 161 14.09 15.02 -2.51
N GLN A 162 14.92 15.65 -1.66
CA GLN A 162 15.55 14.97 -0.53
C GLN A 162 14.50 14.49 0.51
N ASP A 163 13.48 15.29 0.76
CA ASP A 163 12.41 14.95 1.68
C ASP A 163 11.53 13.83 1.13
N LEU A 164 11.27 13.85 -0.19
CA LEU A 164 10.56 12.79 -0.89
C LEU A 164 11.35 11.47 -0.88
N ARG A 165 12.67 11.53 -1.06
CA ARG A 165 13.56 10.35 -0.93
C ARG A 165 13.55 9.78 0.48
N THR A 166 13.60 10.66 1.49
CA THR A 166 13.53 10.25 2.89
C THR A 166 12.18 9.59 3.19
N PHE A 167 11.08 10.16 2.70
CA PHE A 167 9.76 9.58 2.83
C PHE A 167 9.66 8.20 2.16
N LEU A 168 10.13 8.05 0.92
CA LEU A 168 10.21 6.77 0.22
C LEU A 168 11.03 5.74 1.00
N GLY A 169 12.08 6.17 1.69
CA GLY A 169 12.88 5.31 2.57
C GLY A 169 12.07 4.67 3.69
N THR A 170 11.08 5.36 4.25
CA THR A 170 10.17 4.81 5.27
C THR A 170 9.30 3.67 4.74
N PHE A 171 9.10 3.61 3.41
CA PHE A 171 8.39 2.54 2.70
C PHE A 171 9.33 1.50 2.08
N ASN A 172 10.58 1.45 2.55
CA ASN A 172 11.62 0.54 2.06
C ASN A 172 12.01 0.75 0.58
N PHE A 173 11.86 1.96 0.05
CA PHE A 173 12.44 2.38 -1.22
C PHE A 173 13.74 3.14 -0.97
N SER A 174 14.88 2.47 -1.09
CA SER A 174 16.19 3.06 -0.83
C SER A 174 17.19 2.81 -1.97
N GLY A 175 18.22 3.61 -2.05
CA GLY A 175 19.30 3.47 -3.04
C GLY A 175 18.77 3.49 -4.47
N ASP A 176 19.13 2.48 -5.25
CA ASP A 176 18.75 2.38 -6.67
C ASP A 176 17.27 2.04 -6.89
N MET A 177 16.58 1.55 -5.85
CA MET A 177 15.15 1.20 -5.96
C MET A 177 14.28 2.43 -6.26
N VAL A 178 14.65 3.62 -5.79
CA VAL A 178 13.91 4.86 -6.07
C VAL A 178 13.97 5.28 -7.54
N LYS A 179 14.92 4.74 -8.31
CA LYS A 179 15.10 4.97 -9.75
C LYS A 179 14.62 3.83 -10.62
N GLN A 180 14.22 2.70 -10.02
CA GLN A 180 13.75 1.53 -10.75
C GLN A 180 12.36 1.80 -11.33
N ALA A 181 12.14 1.50 -12.61
CA ALA A 181 10.83 1.66 -13.24
C ALA A 181 9.76 0.82 -12.54
N VAL A 182 8.63 1.43 -12.21
CA VAL A 182 7.51 0.79 -11.50
C VAL A 182 7.00 -0.44 -12.24
N GLY A 183 6.99 -0.41 -13.56
CA GLY A 183 6.57 -1.55 -14.40
C GLY A 183 7.34 -2.84 -14.11
N THR A 184 8.63 -2.73 -13.71
CA THR A 184 9.50 -3.87 -13.41
C THR A 184 9.39 -4.38 -11.97
N MET A 185 8.64 -3.68 -11.12
CA MET A 185 8.48 -4.04 -9.72
C MET A 185 7.45 -5.16 -9.53
N LYS A 186 7.65 -5.98 -8.50
CA LYS A 186 6.63 -6.96 -8.04
C LYS A 186 5.43 -6.25 -7.42
N GLY A 187 4.26 -6.90 -7.46
CA GLY A 187 3.00 -6.33 -6.95
C GLY A 187 3.08 -5.81 -5.51
N GLU A 188 3.75 -6.55 -4.62
CA GLU A 188 3.98 -6.13 -3.23
C GLU A 188 4.71 -4.78 -3.11
N LYS A 189 5.71 -4.52 -3.96
CA LYS A 189 6.43 -3.24 -3.98
C LYS A 189 5.56 -2.13 -4.57
N LYS A 190 4.78 -2.44 -5.60
CA LYS A 190 3.84 -1.48 -6.19
C LYS A 190 2.78 -1.03 -5.18
N ALA A 191 2.27 -1.96 -4.35
CA ALA A 191 1.29 -1.66 -3.32
C ALA A 191 1.83 -0.80 -2.16
N ARG A 192 3.15 -0.64 -2.03
CA ARG A 192 3.78 0.25 -1.04
C ARG A 192 4.03 1.66 -1.58
N LEU A 193 4.00 1.84 -2.88
CA LEU A 193 4.19 3.12 -3.56
C LEU A 193 2.89 3.90 -3.61
#